data_81b731ede41e9f86e5236ff537a0ef6c
#
_entry.id   81b731ede41e9f86e5236ff537a0ef6c
#
_cell.length_a   1.000
_cell.length_b   1.000
_cell.length_c   1.000
_cell.angle_alpha   90.00
_cell.angle_beta   90.00
_cell.angle_gamma   90.00
#
_symmetry.space_group_name_H-M   'P 1'
#
loop_
_entity.id
_entity.type
_entity.pdbx_description
1 polymer ?
#
loop_
_entity_poly.entity_id
_entity_poly.type
_entity_poly.pdbx_seq_one_letter_code
_entity_poly.pdbx_strand_id
1 'polypeptide(L)'
;TDMTNYAEALREVSVARKEVPGRRGYPGYMYTDLAQLYERAGRIEGKPGSITMIPILTMPEDDKTHPIPDLTGYITEGQILLSRALERKHIQPPIDVLPSLSRLKDKGIGPGKTREDHAGTMNQLFAAYSAGKDAKELATILGESALSPTDRLYAKFAEEFEQRYVSQGYEENRSIEETLNIGWELLSILPETELKRIKPEFIEKYLPKKQA
;
A
#
# COMPACT_ATOMS: atom_id res chain seq x y z
N THR A 1 -11.64 13.30 -15.55
CA THR A 1 -10.56 12.57 -16.21
C THR A 1 -10.00 11.42 -15.40
N ASP A 2 -10.77 10.91 -14.46
CA ASP A 2 -10.49 9.69 -13.75
C ASP A 2 -11.58 8.65 -14.03
N MET A 3 -11.41 7.43 -13.53
CA MET A 3 -12.35 6.35 -13.78
C MET A 3 -13.69 6.53 -13.03
N THR A 4 -13.73 7.39 -12.01
CA THR A 4 -14.97 7.79 -11.35
C THR A 4 -15.87 8.55 -12.31
N ASN A 5 -15.33 9.53 -13.03
CA ASN A 5 -16.10 10.28 -14.04
C ASN A 5 -16.61 9.39 -15.16
N TYR A 6 -15.82 8.40 -15.60
CA TYR A 6 -16.28 7.41 -16.57
C TYR A 6 -17.47 6.60 -16.03
N ALA A 7 -17.39 6.09 -14.81
CA ALA A 7 -18.45 5.29 -14.21
C ALA A 7 -19.72 6.12 -13.96
N GLU A 8 -19.58 7.40 -13.58
CA GLU A 8 -20.73 8.31 -13.44
C GLU A 8 -21.41 8.58 -14.78
N ALA A 9 -20.64 8.83 -15.84
CA ALA A 9 -21.20 8.99 -17.19
C ALA A 9 -21.91 7.70 -17.65
N LEU A 10 -21.38 6.53 -17.34
CA LEU A 10 -21.99 5.26 -17.64
C LEU A 10 -23.35 5.09 -16.92
N ARG A 11 -23.41 5.51 -15.65
CA ARG A 11 -24.65 5.55 -14.86
C ARG A 11 -25.69 6.46 -15.50
N GLU A 12 -25.31 7.68 -15.89
CA GLU A 12 -26.21 8.64 -16.55
C GLU A 12 -26.78 8.09 -17.86
N VAL A 13 -25.92 7.49 -18.69
CA VAL A 13 -26.34 6.88 -19.96
C VAL A 13 -27.32 5.72 -19.72
N SER A 14 -27.06 4.86 -18.74
CA SER A 14 -27.95 3.73 -18.42
C SER A 14 -29.32 4.20 -17.93
N VAL A 15 -29.36 5.26 -17.12
CA VAL A 15 -30.61 5.88 -16.68
C VAL A 15 -31.38 6.48 -17.87
N ALA A 16 -30.71 7.21 -18.77
CA ALA A 16 -31.31 7.78 -19.95
C ALA A 16 -31.90 6.69 -20.88
N ARG A 17 -31.28 5.53 -20.92
CA ARG A 17 -31.78 4.34 -21.65
C ARG A 17 -32.86 3.56 -20.91
N LYS A 18 -33.25 3.97 -19.70
CA LYS A 18 -34.21 3.28 -18.84
C LYS A 18 -33.81 1.82 -18.54
N GLU A 19 -32.52 1.57 -18.40
CA GLU A 19 -32.02 0.25 -18.03
C GLU A 19 -32.29 -0.03 -16.55
N VAL A 20 -32.40 -1.31 -16.18
CA VAL A 20 -32.60 -1.70 -14.77
C VAL A 20 -31.35 -1.36 -13.97
N PRO A 21 -31.46 -0.53 -12.92
CA PRO A 21 -30.28 -0.14 -12.14
C PRO A 21 -29.75 -1.30 -11.29
N GLY A 22 -28.44 -1.41 -11.21
CA GLY A 22 -27.75 -2.27 -10.29
C GLY A 22 -27.43 -1.57 -8.96
N ARG A 23 -26.39 -2.03 -8.28
CA ARG A 23 -25.94 -1.50 -6.98
C ARG A 23 -25.63 0.00 -7.07
N ARG A 24 -26.20 0.79 -6.16
CA ARG A 24 -26.08 2.27 -6.10
C ARG A 24 -26.45 2.98 -7.43
N GLY A 25 -27.30 2.36 -8.24
CA GLY A 25 -27.78 2.96 -9.49
C GLY A 25 -26.83 2.80 -10.69
N TYR A 26 -25.68 2.14 -10.52
CA TYR A 26 -24.80 1.81 -11.64
C TYR A 26 -25.37 0.65 -12.46
N PRO A 27 -25.10 0.59 -13.79
CA PRO A 27 -25.56 -0.52 -14.61
C PRO A 27 -24.89 -1.83 -14.18
N GLY A 28 -25.63 -2.93 -14.26
CA GLY A 28 -25.13 -4.26 -13.88
C GLY A 28 -23.92 -4.72 -14.69
N TYR A 29 -23.74 -4.19 -15.91
CA TYR A 29 -22.59 -4.49 -16.78
C TYR A 29 -21.36 -3.61 -16.53
N MET A 30 -21.36 -2.71 -15.54
CA MET A 30 -20.21 -1.84 -15.27
C MET A 30 -18.93 -2.63 -15.01
N TYR A 31 -19.04 -3.78 -14.34
CA TYR A 31 -17.88 -4.67 -14.13
C TYR A 31 -17.25 -5.11 -15.46
N THR A 32 -18.08 -5.56 -16.40
CA THR A 32 -17.62 -6.03 -17.72
C THR A 32 -16.95 -4.90 -18.50
N ASP A 33 -17.54 -3.71 -18.48
CA ASP A 33 -16.98 -2.55 -19.18
C ASP A 33 -15.61 -2.14 -18.59
N LEU A 34 -15.51 -2.07 -17.27
CA LEU A 34 -14.23 -1.80 -16.59
C LEU A 34 -13.19 -2.88 -16.88
N ALA A 35 -13.58 -4.16 -16.83
CA ALA A 35 -12.70 -5.28 -17.12
C ALA A 35 -12.17 -5.21 -18.57
N GLN A 36 -13.02 -4.94 -19.56
CA GLN A 36 -12.59 -4.78 -20.95
C GLN A 36 -11.58 -3.65 -21.16
N LEU A 37 -11.67 -2.58 -20.35
CA LEU A 37 -10.72 -1.50 -20.38
C LEU A 37 -9.38 -1.88 -19.72
N TYR A 38 -9.44 -2.50 -18.55
CA TYR A 38 -8.24 -2.79 -17.73
C TYR A 38 -7.47 -4.00 -18.23
N GLU A 39 -8.12 -4.99 -18.80
CA GLU A 39 -7.49 -6.18 -19.38
C GLU A 39 -6.66 -5.90 -20.65
N ARG A 40 -6.66 -4.67 -21.14
CA ARG A 40 -5.71 -4.23 -22.17
C ARG A 40 -4.29 -4.09 -21.65
N ALA A 41 -4.11 -3.98 -20.33
CA ALA A 41 -2.80 -4.00 -19.71
C ALA A 41 -2.20 -5.42 -19.75
N GLY A 42 -0.89 -5.51 -19.89
CA GLY A 42 -0.20 -6.78 -19.83
C GLY A 42 0.91 -6.93 -20.86
N ARG A 43 1.42 -8.15 -20.92
CA ARG A 43 2.44 -8.58 -21.87
C ARG A 43 1.90 -9.75 -22.69
N ILE A 44 2.06 -9.66 -24.00
CA ILE A 44 1.66 -10.73 -24.93
C ILE A 44 2.89 -11.56 -25.27
N GLU A 45 2.80 -12.88 -25.11
CA GLU A 45 3.87 -13.80 -25.48
C GLU A 45 4.22 -13.66 -26.97
N GLY A 46 5.51 -13.65 -27.27
CA GLY A 46 6.01 -13.49 -28.64
C GLY A 46 5.99 -12.05 -29.19
N LYS A 47 5.48 -11.07 -28.44
CA LYS A 47 5.54 -9.65 -28.79
C LYS A 47 6.50 -8.88 -27.89
N PRO A 48 7.29 -7.92 -28.41
CA PRO A 48 8.12 -7.07 -27.57
C PRO A 48 7.26 -6.06 -26.80
N GLY A 49 7.71 -5.74 -25.57
CA GLY A 49 7.09 -4.71 -24.73
C GLY A 49 5.92 -5.20 -23.88
N SER A 50 5.38 -4.25 -23.11
CA SER A 50 4.25 -4.44 -22.21
C SER A 50 3.47 -3.14 -22.01
N ILE A 51 2.23 -3.23 -21.59
CA ILE A 51 1.39 -2.09 -21.18
C ILE A 51 1.16 -2.21 -19.69
N THR A 52 1.59 -1.19 -18.96
CA THR A 52 1.24 -1.00 -17.53
C THR A 52 0.15 0.06 -17.44
N MET A 53 -0.93 -0.27 -16.76
CA MET A 53 -2.06 0.64 -16.55
C MET A 53 -2.26 0.92 -15.07
N ILE A 54 -2.38 2.18 -14.72
CA ILE A 54 -2.67 2.64 -13.36
C ILE A 54 -3.99 3.42 -13.40
N PRO A 55 -5.14 2.77 -13.19
CA PRO A 55 -6.42 3.44 -13.14
C PRO A 55 -6.49 4.34 -11.89
N ILE A 56 -6.77 5.61 -12.11
CA ILE A 56 -6.96 6.59 -11.03
C ILE A 56 -8.45 6.79 -10.84
N LEU A 57 -8.91 6.77 -9.60
CA LEU A 57 -10.30 7.02 -9.23
C LEU A 57 -10.40 7.72 -7.89
N THR A 58 -11.53 8.33 -7.63
CA THR A 58 -11.89 8.82 -6.30
C THR A 58 -12.69 7.76 -5.55
N MET A 59 -12.57 7.77 -4.24
CA MET A 59 -13.31 6.89 -3.34
C MET A 59 -14.34 7.75 -2.59
N PRO A 60 -15.61 7.81 -3.06
CA PRO A 60 -16.63 8.64 -2.43
C PRO A 60 -16.79 8.27 -0.95
N GLU A 61 -16.82 9.29 -0.08
CA GLU A 61 -16.96 9.14 1.37
C GLU A 61 -15.86 8.27 2.04
N ASP A 62 -14.71 8.11 1.37
CA ASP A 62 -13.64 7.18 1.75
C ASP A 62 -14.13 5.71 1.87
N ASP A 63 -15.25 5.38 1.21
CA ASP A 63 -15.90 4.06 1.25
C ASP A 63 -15.29 3.10 0.23
N LYS A 64 -14.47 2.18 0.70
CA LYS A 64 -13.84 1.12 -0.11
C LYS A 64 -14.87 0.16 -0.74
N THR A 65 -16.07 0.08 -0.16
CA THR A 65 -17.15 -0.81 -0.64
C THR A 65 -18.04 -0.15 -1.69
N HIS A 66 -17.76 1.10 -2.05
CA HIS A 66 -18.42 1.77 -3.16
C HIS A 66 -18.15 1.02 -4.47
N PRO A 67 -19.15 0.84 -5.38
CA PRO A 67 -18.98 0.02 -6.59
C PRO A 67 -17.75 0.36 -7.44
N ILE A 68 -17.36 1.62 -7.54
CA ILE A 68 -16.24 2.05 -8.36
C ILE A 68 -14.90 1.52 -7.81
N PRO A 69 -14.48 1.83 -6.58
CA PRO A 69 -13.25 1.29 -6.03
C PRO A 69 -13.31 -0.23 -5.82
N ASP A 70 -14.46 -0.78 -5.41
CA ASP A 70 -14.62 -2.20 -5.17
C ASP A 70 -14.39 -3.04 -6.45
N LEU A 71 -15.06 -2.71 -7.53
CA LEU A 71 -14.91 -3.41 -8.81
C LEU A 71 -13.51 -3.20 -9.42
N THR A 72 -12.99 -1.98 -9.37
CA THR A 72 -11.64 -1.68 -9.86
C THR A 72 -10.59 -2.47 -9.09
N GLY A 73 -10.66 -2.51 -7.77
CA GLY A 73 -9.77 -3.28 -6.91
C GLY A 73 -9.90 -4.80 -7.13
N TYR A 74 -11.08 -5.27 -7.53
CA TYR A 74 -11.29 -6.68 -7.86
C TYR A 74 -10.67 -7.10 -9.20
N ILE A 75 -10.74 -6.23 -10.20
CA ILE A 75 -10.21 -6.50 -11.55
C ILE A 75 -8.69 -6.34 -11.61
N THR A 76 -8.14 -5.30 -10.97
CA THR A 76 -6.71 -4.97 -11.03
C THR A 76 -5.86 -5.86 -10.13
N GLU A 77 -4.56 -5.98 -10.42
CA GLU A 77 -3.62 -6.83 -9.67
C GLU A 77 -3.10 -6.21 -8.38
N GLY A 78 -3.44 -4.97 -8.11
CA GLY A 78 -3.07 -4.28 -6.89
C GLY A 78 -3.80 -2.97 -6.72
N GLN A 79 -3.66 -2.37 -5.55
CA GLN A 79 -4.25 -1.08 -5.24
C GLN A 79 -3.35 -0.27 -4.32
N ILE A 80 -3.29 1.02 -4.57
CA ILE A 80 -2.61 2.00 -3.72
C ILE A 80 -3.69 2.94 -3.19
N LEU A 81 -3.89 2.93 -1.88
CA LEU A 81 -4.85 3.81 -1.22
C LEU A 81 -4.15 5.02 -0.63
N LEU A 82 -4.77 6.19 -0.81
CA LEU A 82 -4.31 7.44 -0.20
C LEU A 82 -5.16 7.76 1.03
N SER A 83 -4.53 8.29 2.08
CA SER A 83 -5.16 8.59 3.36
C SER A 83 -5.20 10.09 3.62
N ARG A 84 -6.41 10.63 3.85
CA ARG A 84 -6.58 12.02 4.29
C ARG A 84 -5.95 12.29 5.67
N ALA A 85 -5.84 11.25 6.51
CA ALA A 85 -5.22 11.37 7.82
C ALA A 85 -3.69 11.56 7.69
N LEU A 86 -3.04 10.88 6.76
CA LEU A 86 -1.62 11.06 6.47
C LEU A 86 -1.35 12.41 5.80
N GLU A 87 -2.24 12.84 4.89
CA GLU A 87 -2.17 14.17 4.29
C GLU A 87 -2.18 15.29 5.34
N ARG A 88 -3.07 15.20 6.34
CA ARG A 88 -3.10 16.18 7.45
C ARG A 88 -1.85 16.18 8.32
N LYS A 89 -1.09 15.08 8.31
CA LYS A 89 0.21 14.97 8.97
C LYS A 89 1.37 15.44 8.09
N HIS A 90 1.08 15.94 6.88
CA HIS A 90 2.09 16.32 5.87
C HIS A 90 3.00 15.17 5.43
N ILE A 91 2.49 13.92 5.45
CA ILE A 91 3.16 12.76 4.86
C ILE A 91 2.87 12.77 3.36
N GLN A 92 3.91 12.89 2.54
CA GLN A 92 3.80 13.01 1.08
C GLN A 92 4.73 11.99 0.38
N PRO A 93 4.19 11.12 -0.51
CA PRO A 93 2.77 10.91 -0.81
C PRO A 93 2.03 10.24 0.36
N PRO A 94 0.73 10.56 0.58
CA PRO A 94 -0.02 10.08 1.74
C PRO A 94 -0.53 8.65 1.56
N ILE A 95 0.36 7.71 1.24
CA ILE A 95 0.03 6.31 0.95
C ILE A 95 -0.31 5.57 2.25
N ASP A 96 -1.53 5.04 2.32
CA ASP A 96 -1.93 4.13 3.39
C ASP A 96 -1.44 2.71 3.08
N VAL A 97 -0.35 2.33 3.71
CA VAL A 97 0.37 1.10 3.41
C VAL A 97 -0.43 -0.16 3.79
N LEU A 98 -1.15 -0.12 4.92
CA LEU A 98 -1.83 -1.33 5.44
C LEU A 98 -2.95 -1.84 4.53
N PRO A 99 -3.88 -1.01 4.00
CA PRO A 99 -4.90 -1.46 3.08
C PRO A 99 -4.43 -1.55 1.62
N SER A 100 -3.25 -1.00 1.31
CA SER A 100 -2.65 -1.12 -0.02
C SER A 100 -2.07 -2.52 -0.22
N LEU A 101 -2.22 -3.07 -1.42
CA LEU A 101 -1.73 -4.41 -1.71
C LEU A 101 -1.28 -4.56 -3.17
N SER A 102 -0.42 -5.55 -3.41
CA SER A 102 -0.11 -6.09 -4.73
C SER A 102 -0.24 -7.61 -4.69
N ARG A 103 -1.09 -8.18 -5.56
CA ARG A 103 -1.23 -9.64 -5.69
C ARG A 103 -0.03 -10.28 -6.37
N LEU A 104 0.74 -9.49 -7.12
CA LEU A 104 1.90 -9.95 -7.89
C LEU A 104 3.24 -9.68 -7.19
N LYS A 105 3.24 -9.17 -5.95
CA LYS A 105 4.47 -8.81 -5.23
C LYS A 105 5.52 -9.92 -5.23
N ASP A 106 5.09 -11.15 -4.95
CA ASP A 106 6.00 -12.29 -4.86
C ASP A 106 6.63 -12.68 -6.21
N LYS A 107 6.01 -12.28 -7.33
CA LYS A 107 6.58 -12.42 -8.67
C LYS A 107 7.57 -11.31 -9.01
N GLY A 108 7.52 -10.19 -8.32
CA GLY A 108 8.35 -9.00 -8.56
C GLY A 108 9.59 -8.90 -7.68
N ILE A 109 9.72 -9.71 -6.62
CA ILE A 109 10.77 -9.62 -5.62
C ILE A 109 11.57 -10.93 -5.52
N GLY A 110 12.81 -10.83 -5.01
CA GLY A 110 13.67 -11.96 -4.74
C GLY A 110 14.85 -12.11 -5.70
N PRO A 111 15.56 -13.25 -5.66
CA PRO A 111 16.79 -13.47 -6.41
C PRO A 111 16.65 -13.19 -7.90
N GLY A 112 17.60 -12.44 -8.47
CA GLY A 112 17.60 -12.04 -9.89
C GLY A 112 16.66 -10.88 -10.24
N LYS A 113 15.93 -10.33 -9.27
CA LYS A 113 15.02 -9.19 -9.44
C LYS A 113 15.31 -8.07 -8.47
N THR A 114 15.42 -8.41 -7.19
CA THR A 114 15.73 -7.47 -6.11
C THR A 114 16.69 -8.11 -5.12
N ARG A 115 17.08 -7.37 -4.10
CA ARG A 115 17.98 -7.87 -3.05
C ARG A 115 17.37 -9.07 -2.31
N GLU A 116 18.21 -9.99 -1.88
CA GLU A 116 17.82 -11.27 -1.28
C GLU A 116 16.99 -11.17 0.01
N ASP A 117 17.17 -10.09 0.77
CA ASP A 117 16.46 -9.81 2.02
C ASP A 117 15.09 -9.15 1.82
N HIS A 118 14.76 -8.69 0.59
CA HIS A 118 13.59 -7.84 0.32
C HIS A 118 12.30 -8.45 0.88
N ALA A 119 12.01 -9.71 0.63
CA ALA A 119 10.76 -10.34 1.07
C ALA A 119 10.64 -10.36 2.61
N GLY A 120 11.70 -10.72 3.32
CA GLY A 120 11.75 -10.75 4.78
C GLY A 120 11.62 -9.35 5.37
N THR A 121 12.40 -8.40 4.84
CA THR A 121 12.40 -7.00 5.27
C THR A 121 11.03 -6.37 5.09
N MET A 122 10.41 -6.52 3.91
CA MET A 122 9.06 -6.02 3.62
C MET A 122 8.02 -6.57 4.61
N ASN A 123 8.02 -7.89 4.84
CA ASN A 123 7.06 -8.51 5.75
C ASN A 123 7.27 -8.06 7.21
N GLN A 124 8.51 -7.82 7.62
CA GLN A 124 8.83 -7.32 8.95
C GLN A 124 8.41 -5.84 9.11
N LEU A 125 8.72 -5.00 8.15
CA LEU A 125 8.30 -3.58 8.15
C LEU A 125 6.78 -3.45 8.21
N PHE A 126 6.06 -4.22 7.39
CA PHE A 126 4.60 -4.22 7.39
C PHE A 126 4.02 -4.64 8.75
N ALA A 127 4.53 -5.73 9.33
CA ALA A 127 4.09 -6.21 10.63
C ALA A 127 4.41 -5.22 11.76
N ALA A 128 5.60 -4.62 11.74
CA ALA A 128 6.01 -3.63 12.73
C ALA A 128 5.17 -2.35 12.63
N TYR A 129 4.84 -1.91 11.41
CA TYR A 129 3.99 -0.76 11.20
C TYR A 129 2.56 -1.01 11.69
N SER A 130 2.00 -2.20 11.41
CA SER A 130 0.69 -2.59 11.95
C SER A 130 0.67 -2.57 13.48
N ALA A 131 1.63 -3.24 14.13
CA ALA A 131 1.75 -3.24 15.58
C ALA A 131 1.92 -1.82 16.16
N GLY A 132 2.65 -0.95 15.47
CA GLY A 132 2.81 0.43 15.87
C GLY A 132 1.53 1.27 15.74
N LYS A 133 0.70 1.01 14.74
CA LYS A 133 -0.63 1.64 14.61
C LYS A 133 -1.55 1.19 15.75
N ASP A 134 -1.58 -0.11 16.05
CA ASP A 134 -2.36 -0.68 17.14
C ASP A 134 -1.93 -0.09 18.52
N ALA A 135 -0.61 0.03 18.73
CA ALA A 135 -0.07 0.66 19.94
C ALA A 135 -0.48 2.14 20.08
N LYS A 136 -0.46 2.91 18.97
CA LYS A 136 -0.92 4.32 18.98
C LYS A 136 -2.42 4.44 19.24
N GLU A 137 -3.22 3.54 18.70
CA GLU A 137 -4.67 3.49 18.98
C GLU A 137 -4.92 3.17 20.45
N LEU A 138 -4.22 2.18 21.01
CA LEU A 138 -4.28 1.84 22.42
C LEU A 138 -3.89 3.02 23.31
N ALA A 139 -2.81 3.73 22.97
CA ALA A 139 -2.39 4.94 23.69
C ALA A 139 -3.45 6.05 23.68
N THR A 140 -4.17 6.19 22.57
CA THR A 140 -5.24 7.19 22.42
C THR A 140 -6.43 6.87 23.33
N ILE A 141 -6.74 5.59 23.52
CA ILE A 141 -7.90 5.14 24.32
C ILE A 141 -7.56 5.08 25.83
N LEU A 142 -6.42 4.50 26.18
CA LEU A 142 -6.05 4.18 27.57
C LEU A 142 -4.96 5.09 28.16
N GLY A 143 -4.35 5.94 27.33
CA GLY A 143 -3.21 6.78 27.70
C GLY A 143 -1.86 6.09 27.49
N GLU A 144 -0.81 6.87 27.33
CA GLU A 144 0.56 6.38 27.09
C GLU A 144 1.13 5.51 28.21
N SER A 145 0.63 5.70 29.45
CA SER A 145 1.04 4.91 30.60
C SER A 145 0.63 3.44 30.53
N ALA A 146 -0.38 3.12 29.72
CA ALA A 146 -0.86 1.76 29.50
C ALA A 146 0.04 0.95 28.54
N LEU A 147 0.91 1.62 27.79
CA LEU A 147 1.80 0.96 26.83
C LEU A 147 2.94 0.22 27.54
N SER A 148 3.18 -1.02 27.14
CA SER A 148 4.40 -1.74 27.48
C SER A 148 5.64 -1.04 26.90
N PRO A 149 6.86 -1.31 27.43
CA PRO A 149 8.09 -0.80 26.81
C PRO A 149 8.22 -1.16 25.32
N THR A 150 7.80 -2.35 24.94
CA THR A 150 7.84 -2.82 23.55
C THR A 150 6.82 -2.07 22.67
N ASP A 151 5.59 -1.85 23.16
CA ASP A 151 4.57 -1.09 22.42
C ASP A 151 5.01 0.35 22.15
N ARG A 152 5.72 0.97 23.09
CA ARG A 152 6.29 2.31 22.89
C ARG A 152 7.33 2.33 21.76
N LEU A 153 8.14 1.27 21.63
CA LEU A 153 9.09 1.15 20.52
C LEU A 153 8.36 0.96 19.19
N TYR A 154 7.30 0.16 19.15
CA TYR A 154 6.47 0.01 17.96
C TYR A 154 5.73 1.29 17.58
N ALA A 155 5.21 2.04 18.56
CA ALA A 155 4.58 3.34 18.30
C ALA A 155 5.58 4.35 17.72
N LYS A 156 6.80 4.40 18.26
CA LYS A 156 7.91 5.21 17.72
C LYS A 156 8.29 4.75 16.30
N PHE A 157 8.41 3.44 16.10
CA PHE A 157 8.70 2.88 14.79
C PHE A 157 7.67 3.32 13.74
N ALA A 158 6.38 3.26 14.08
CA ALA A 158 5.32 3.67 13.15
C ALA A 158 5.41 5.15 12.75
N GLU A 159 5.79 6.01 13.68
CA GLU A 159 6.00 7.43 13.40
C GLU A 159 7.18 7.68 12.45
N GLU A 160 8.33 7.10 12.79
CA GLU A 160 9.53 7.18 11.96
C GLU A 160 9.31 6.54 10.57
N PHE A 161 8.52 5.46 10.50
CA PHE A 161 8.15 4.82 9.25
C PHE A 161 7.32 5.75 8.36
N GLU A 162 6.31 6.42 8.91
CA GLU A 162 5.53 7.41 8.18
C GLU A 162 6.43 8.55 7.65
N GLN A 163 7.33 9.07 8.49
CA GLN A 163 8.17 10.23 8.17
C GLN A 163 9.32 9.92 7.22
N ARG A 164 9.98 8.77 7.35
CA ARG A 164 11.23 8.48 6.64
C ARG A 164 11.08 7.45 5.54
N TYR A 165 10.11 6.53 5.66
CA TYR A 165 9.90 5.48 4.67
C TYR A 165 8.80 5.83 3.67
N VAL A 166 7.63 6.25 4.15
CA VAL A 166 6.49 6.63 3.30
C VAL A 166 6.70 8.01 2.70
N SER A 167 7.07 9.00 3.53
CA SER A 167 7.28 10.36 3.05
C SER A 167 8.51 10.47 2.15
N GLN A 168 8.35 11.18 1.04
CA GLN A 168 9.39 11.45 0.06
C GLN A 168 9.32 12.91 -0.39
N GLY A 169 10.49 13.49 -0.68
CA GLY A 169 10.56 14.82 -1.29
C GLY A 169 10.05 14.80 -2.73
N TYR A 170 9.61 15.96 -3.22
CA TYR A 170 9.04 16.09 -4.58
C TYR A 170 10.01 15.60 -5.69
N GLU A 171 11.30 15.89 -5.54
CA GLU A 171 12.34 15.50 -6.49
C GLU A 171 13.06 14.20 -6.09
N GLU A 172 12.62 13.54 -5.02
CA GLU A 172 13.27 12.34 -4.51
C GLU A 172 12.96 11.14 -5.40
N ASN A 173 14.01 10.40 -5.77
CA ASN A 173 13.91 9.19 -6.59
C ASN A 173 14.79 8.09 -5.98
N ARG A 174 14.22 7.31 -5.06
CA ARG A 174 14.93 6.24 -4.36
C ARG A 174 15.04 4.99 -5.21
N SER A 175 16.20 4.40 -5.22
CA SER A 175 16.37 3.01 -5.67
C SER A 175 15.74 2.03 -4.69
N ILE A 176 15.55 0.79 -5.12
CA ILE A 176 15.05 -0.26 -4.22
C ILE A 176 16.05 -0.59 -3.11
N GLU A 177 17.36 -0.50 -3.38
CA GLU A 177 18.42 -0.69 -2.41
C GLU A 177 18.38 0.39 -1.31
N GLU A 178 18.27 1.66 -1.70
CA GLU A 178 18.13 2.77 -0.77
C GLU A 178 16.88 2.61 0.10
N THR A 179 15.76 2.23 -0.51
CA THR A 179 14.51 1.98 0.20
C THR A 179 14.66 0.85 1.24
N LEU A 180 15.30 -0.26 0.86
CA LEU A 180 15.57 -1.36 1.79
C LEU A 180 16.53 -0.96 2.91
N ASN A 181 17.54 -0.13 2.63
CA ASN A 181 18.46 0.36 3.65
C ASN A 181 17.75 1.25 4.68
N ILE A 182 16.89 2.17 4.24
CA ILE A 182 16.03 2.95 5.14
C ILE A 182 15.16 2.02 6.00
N GLY A 183 14.62 0.96 5.39
CA GLY A 183 13.86 -0.06 6.11
C GLY A 183 14.69 -0.71 7.23
N TRP A 184 15.93 -1.08 6.98
CA TRP A 184 16.83 -1.65 7.98
C TRP A 184 17.21 -0.66 9.09
N GLU A 185 17.45 0.61 8.75
CA GLU A 185 17.66 1.66 9.74
C GLU A 185 16.47 1.77 10.70
N LEU A 186 15.25 1.75 10.16
CA LEU A 186 14.02 1.79 10.96
C LEU A 186 13.87 0.54 11.83
N LEU A 187 14.14 -0.64 11.29
CA LEU A 187 14.07 -1.89 12.06
C LEU A 187 15.07 -1.91 13.23
N SER A 188 16.17 -1.14 13.17
CA SER A 188 17.11 -1.00 14.28
C SER A 188 16.52 -0.31 15.53
N ILE A 189 15.36 0.34 15.42
CA ILE A 189 14.59 0.88 16.55
C ILE A 189 14.11 -0.23 17.46
N LEU A 190 13.76 -1.37 16.86
CA LEU A 190 13.23 -2.53 17.55
C LEU A 190 14.37 -3.42 18.08
N PRO A 191 14.15 -4.17 19.18
CA PRO A 191 15.07 -5.22 19.59
C PRO A 191 15.17 -6.30 18.52
N GLU A 192 16.37 -6.88 18.35
CA GLU A 192 16.60 -7.96 17.40
C GLU A 192 15.65 -9.15 17.61
N THR A 193 15.28 -9.43 18.85
CA THR A 193 14.32 -10.48 19.23
C THR A 193 12.92 -10.29 18.61
N GLU A 194 12.59 -9.09 18.18
CA GLU A 194 11.31 -8.77 17.50
C GLU A 194 11.38 -8.95 15.98
N LEU A 195 12.56 -9.13 15.39
CA LEU A 195 12.75 -9.29 13.94
C LEU A 195 12.48 -10.75 13.48
N LYS A 196 11.33 -11.30 13.86
CA LYS A 196 10.96 -12.72 13.72
C LYS A 196 10.66 -13.16 12.27
N ARG A 197 10.46 -12.19 11.36
CA ARG A 197 10.08 -12.46 9.97
C ARG A 197 11.26 -12.44 9.00
N ILE A 198 12.46 -12.18 9.51
CA ILE A 198 13.69 -12.10 8.73
C ILE A 198 14.61 -13.24 9.16
N LYS A 199 15.30 -13.83 8.20
CA LYS A 199 16.29 -14.85 8.48
C LYS A 199 17.47 -14.28 9.26
N PRO A 200 18.05 -15.01 10.24
CA PRO A 200 19.17 -14.52 11.04
C PRO A 200 20.37 -14.06 10.20
N GLU A 201 20.68 -14.76 9.12
CA GLU A 201 21.76 -14.40 8.18
C GLU A 201 21.63 -12.99 7.61
N PHE A 202 20.39 -12.54 7.35
CA PHE A 202 20.12 -11.19 6.83
C PHE A 202 20.16 -10.14 7.95
N ILE A 203 19.74 -10.50 9.16
CA ILE A 203 19.85 -9.61 10.32
C ILE A 203 21.34 -9.33 10.58
N GLU A 204 22.17 -10.35 10.61
CA GLU A 204 23.63 -10.20 10.81
C GLU A 204 24.28 -9.33 9.71
N LYS A 205 23.80 -9.48 8.46
CA LYS A 205 24.38 -8.81 7.29
C LYS A 205 23.94 -7.36 7.13
N TYR A 206 22.67 -7.05 7.40
CA TYR A 206 22.06 -5.76 7.03
C TYR A 206 21.63 -4.88 8.20
N LEU A 207 21.42 -5.44 9.40
CA LEU A 207 21.04 -4.64 10.55
C LEU A 207 22.19 -3.70 10.96
N PRO A 208 21.96 -2.37 11.02
CA PRO A 208 23.00 -1.44 11.46
C PRO A 208 23.49 -1.78 12.87
N LYS A 209 24.80 -1.99 13.01
CA LYS A 209 25.39 -2.20 14.33
C LYS A 209 25.24 -0.91 15.13
N LYS A 210 24.60 -0.99 16.30
CA LYS A 210 24.55 0.15 17.21
C LYS A 210 26.00 0.51 17.54
N GLN A 211 26.40 1.73 17.19
CA GLN A 211 27.66 2.27 17.71
C GLN A 211 27.52 2.32 19.23
N ALA A 212 28.44 1.63 19.92
CA ALA A 212 28.52 1.54 21.36
C ALA A 212 28.84 2.90 21.98
#